data_c97e30c4920311a7e5ad211c3f40f230
#
_entry.id   c97e30c4920311a7e5ad211c3f40f230
#
_cell.length_a   1.000
_cell.length_b   1.000
_cell.length_c   1.000
_cell.angle_alpha   90.00
_cell.angle_beta   90.00
_cell.angle_gamma   90.00
#
_symmetry.space_group_name_H-M   'P 1'
#
loop_
_entity.id
_entity.type
_entity.pdbx_description
1 polymer ?
#
loop_
_entity_poly.entity_id
_entity_poly.type
_entity_poly.pdbx_seq_one_letter_code
_entity_poly.pdbx_strand_id
1 'polypeptide(L)' 'MKKVFNIEVDCAACALKCEEAIKKVEGVDACQINFITQKMTIEAADIDAVLKKALKAAKKVEPDFEIVE' A
#
# COMPACT_ATOMS: atom_id res chain seq x y z
N MET A 1 11.05 -9.27 3.84
CA MET A 1 11.76 -8.23 3.10
C MET A 1 10.96 -6.95 3.15
N LYS A 2 11.62 -5.83 3.05
CA LYS A 2 11.00 -4.52 3.19
C LYS A 2 11.34 -3.66 1.99
N LYS A 3 10.35 -2.99 1.42
CA LYS A 3 10.57 -2.15 0.27
C LYS A 3 9.69 -0.90 0.34
N VAL A 4 10.22 0.22 -0.14
CA VAL A 4 9.53 1.49 -0.16
C VAL A 4 9.15 1.82 -1.59
N PHE A 5 7.89 2.22 -1.77
CA PHE A 5 7.37 2.63 -3.07
C PHE A 5 6.86 4.06 -3.01
N ASN A 6 6.98 4.78 -4.11
CA ASN A 6 6.31 6.05 -4.27
C ASN A 6 4.87 5.78 -4.69
N ILE A 7 3.95 6.52 -4.08
CA ILE A 7 2.53 6.33 -4.34
C ILE A 7 1.86 7.67 -4.58
N GLU A 8 0.63 7.62 -5.11
CA GLU A 8 -0.22 8.80 -5.22
C GLU A 8 -1.52 8.52 -4.49
N VAL A 9 -1.87 9.38 -3.55
CA VAL A 9 -3.10 9.30 -2.78
C VAL A 9 -3.53 10.73 -2.41
N ASP A 10 -4.82 11.02 -2.54
CA ASP A 10 -5.30 12.39 -2.45
C ASP A 10 -5.62 12.88 -1.04
N CYS A 11 -5.84 12.00 -0.09
CA CYS A 11 -6.16 12.44 1.26
C CYS A 11 -5.59 11.50 2.32
N ALA A 12 -5.37 12.06 3.52
CA ALA A 12 -4.79 11.29 4.61
C ALA A 12 -5.69 10.14 5.07
N ALA A 13 -7.01 10.38 5.11
CA ALA A 13 -7.95 9.33 5.49
C ALA A 13 -7.94 8.19 4.47
N CYS A 14 -7.84 8.53 3.19
CA CYS A 14 -7.73 7.53 2.12
C CYS A 14 -6.45 6.71 2.26
N ALA A 15 -5.35 7.38 2.61
CA ALA A 15 -4.07 6.70 2.83
C ALA A 15 -4.18 5.69 3.96
N LEU A 16 -4.83 6.05 5.05
CA LEU A 16 -5.04 5.13 6.17
C LEU A 16 -5.90 3.95 5.80
N LYS A 17 -6.95 4.18 5.03
CA LYS A 17 -7.83 3.11 4.56
C LYS A 17 -7.08 2.13 3.66
N CYS A 18 -6.27 2.66 2.75
CA CYS A 18 -5.45 1.84 1.87
C CYS A 18 -4.44 1.02 2.68
N GLU A 19 -3.82 1.64 3.67
CA GLU A 19 -2.88 0.95 4.54
C GLU A 19 -3.54 -0.23 5.26
N GLU A 20 -4.72 -0.01 5.82
CA GLU A 20 -5.46 -1.07 6.49
C GLU A 20 -5.86 -2.18 5.53
N ALA A 21 -6.31 -1.83 4.34
CA ALA A 21 -6.68 -2.81 3.33
C ALA A 21 -5.49 -3.67 2.94
N ILE A 22 -4.33 -3.05 2.75
CA ILE A 22 -3.11 -3.77 2.38
C ILE A 22 -2.64 -4.68 3.51
N LYS A 23 -2.75 -4.23 4.76
CA LYS A 23 -2.38 -5.05 5.91
C LYS A 23 -3.17 -6.33 6.00
N LYS A 24 -4.38 -6.35 5.47
CA LYS A 24 -5.24 -7.54 5.48
C LYS A 24 -4.92 -8.51 4.37
N VAL A 25 -4.06 -8.13 3.45
CA VAL A 25 -3.68 -9.02 2.35
C VAL A 25 -2.79 -10.13 2.89
N GLU A 26 -3.11 -11.36 2.51
CA GLU A 26 -2.33 -12.51 2.92
C GLU A 26 -0.92 -12.41 2.34
N GLY A 27 0.08 -12.64 3.19
CA GLY A 27 1.47 -12.55 2.80
C GLY A 27 2.12 -11.22 3.16
N VAL A 28 1.34 -10.22 3.55
CA VAL A 28 1.87 -8.92 3.99
C VAL A 28 2.15 -8.98 5.50
N ASP A 29 3.40 -8.80 5.88
CA ASP A 29 3.78 -8.78 7.29
C ASP A 29 3.51 -7.44 7.93
N ALA A 30 3.77 -6.35 7.20
CA ALA A 30 3.53 -5.00 7.67
C ALA A 30 3.38 -4.05 6.48
N CYS A 31 2.66 -2.97 6.70
CA CYS A 31 2.51 -1.93 5.70
C CYS A 31 2.33 -0.60 6.40
N GLN A 32 3.01 0.43 5.88
CA GLN A 32 2.89 1.76 6.39
C GLN A 32 2.86 2.75 5.23
N ILE A 33 1.87 3.62 5.23
CA ILE A 33 1.75 4.65 4.20
C ILE A 33 1.94 6.01 4.84
N ASN A 34 2.85 6.80 4.28
CA ASN A 34 3.06 8.17 4.71
C ASN A 34 2.45 9.11 3.68
N PHE A 35 1.36 9.76 4.05
CA PHE A 35 0.64 10.66 3.17
C PHE A 35 1.49 11.91 2.82
N ILE A 36 2.26 12.40 3.78
CA ILE A 36 3.04 13.62 3.59
C ILE A 36 4.14 13.42 2.54
N THR A 37 4.85 12.30 2.62
CA THR A 37 5.92 12.01 1.66
C THR A 37 5.43 11.23 0.44
N GLN A 38 4.18 10.80 0.46
CA GLN A 38 3.60 9.96 -0.60
C GLN A 38 4.43 8.71 -0.84
N LYS A 39 4.75 8.03 0.25
CA LYS A 39 5.55 6.80 0.20
C LYS A 39 4.88 5.69 0.98
N MET A 40 5.01 4.48 0.45
CA MET A 40 4.48 3.29 1.09
C MET A 40 5.62 2.33 1.38
N THR A 41 5.72 1.92 2.65
CA THR A 41 6.67 0.89 3.07
C THR A 41 5.89 -0.39 3.28
N ILE A 42 6.28 -1.44 2.57
CA ILE A 42 5.62 -2.74 2.70
C ILE A 42 6.66 -3.78 3.08
N GLU A 43 6.29 -4.68 3.99
CA GLU A 43 7.14 -5.77 4.44
C GLU A 43 6.43 -7.09 4.20
N ALA A 44 7.08 -7.97 3.46
CA ALA A 44 6.54 -9.27 3.11
C ALA A 44 7.67 -10.20 2.69
N ALA A 45 7.42 -11.50 2.78
CA ALA A 45 8.40 -12.49 2.35
C ALA A 45 8.59 -12.45 0.83
N ASP A 46 7.50 -12.21 0.09
CA ASP A 46 7.54 -12.10 -1.37
C ASP A 46 6.79 -10.85 -1.78
N ILE A 47 7.52 -9.74 -1.89
CA ILE A 47 6.93 -8.44 -2.18
C ILE A 47 6.27 -8.43 -3.56
N ASP A 48 6.91 -9.01 -4.56
CA ASP A 48 6.36 -9.02 -5.92
C ASP A 48 5.01 -9.75 -5.99
N ALA A 49 4.88 -10.84 -5.25
CA ALA A 49 3.62 -11.59 -5.22
C ALA A 49 2.52 -10.82 -4.49
N VAL A 50 2.85 -10.20 -3.36
CA VAL A 50 1.83 -9.49 -2.58
C VAL A 50 1.53 -8.11 -3.15
N LEU A 51 2.44 -7.51 -3.90
CA LEU A 51 2.27 -6.16 -4.44
C LEU A 51 1.02 -6.05 -5.30
N LYS A 52 0.79 -7.02 -6.16
CA LYS A 52 -0.41 -7.03 -7.02
C LYS A 52 -1.68 -7.10 -6.19
N LYS A 53 -1.68 -7.95 -5.17
CA LYS A 53 -2.82 -8.09 -4.27
C LYS A 53 -3.02 -6.84 -3.44
N ALA A 54 -1.92 -6.25 -2.98
CA ALA A 54 -1.96 -5.02 -2.20
C ALA A 54 -2.55 -3.87 -3.02
N LEU A 55 -2.10 -3.71 -4.26
CA LEU A 55 -2.63 -2.68 -5.14
C LEU A 55 -4.11 -2.87 -5.39
N LYS A 56 -4.52 -4.09 -5.64
CA LYS A 56 -5.93 -4.41 -5.87
C LYS A 56 -6.78 -4.11 -4.63
N ALA A 57 -6.29 -4.48 -3.46
CA ALA A 57 -6.99 -4.23 -2.20
C ALA A 57 -7.11 -2.73 -1.95
N ALA A 58 -6.03 -1.98 -2.17
CA ALA A 58 -6.05 -0.53 -1.99
C ALA A 58 -7.01 0.15 -2.96
N LYS A 59 -7.05 -0.29 -4.21
CA LYS A 59 -7.95 0.29 -5.21
C LYS A 59 -9.42 0.00 -4.96
N LYS A 60 -9.73 -1.07 -4.23
CA LYS A 60 -11.10 -1.33 -3.82
C LYS A 60 -11.62 -0.28 -2.84
N VAL A 61 -10.73 0.21 -1.99
CA VAL A 61 -11.07 1.22 -0.98
C VAL A 61 -10.95 2.61 -1.57
N GLU A 62 -9.91 2.82 -2.39
CA GLU A 62 -9.63 4.11 -3.01
C GLU A 62 -9.22 3.88 -4.46
N PRO A 63 -10.16 4.03 -5.43
CA PRO A 63 -9.85 3.79 -6.84
C PRO A 63 -8.76 4.68 -7.41
N ASP A 64 -8.53 5.84 -6.80
CA ASP A 64 -7.51 6.79 -7.26
C ASP A 64 -6.11 6.46 -6.74
N PHE A 65 -6.00 5.47 -5.87
CA PHE A 65 -4.71 5.07 -5.33
C PHE A 65 -3.84 4.45 -6.42
N GLU A 66 -2.61 4.91 -6.53
CA GLU A 66 -1.66 4.36 -7.49
C GLU A 66 -0.28 4.21 -6.87
N ILE A 67 0.44 3.21 -7.34
CA ILE A 67 1.84 3.00 -6.99
C ILE A 67 2.67 3.50 -8.17
N VAL A 68 3.50 4.50 -7.89
CA VAL A 68 4.29 5.16 -8.94
C VAL A 68 5.70 4.58 -9.04
N GLU A 69 6.10 3.84 -8.03
CA GLU A 69 7.45 3.34 -7.84
C GLU A 69 8.34 4.37 -7.15
#